data_c23b939154c570045048c77b7b29aa47
#
_entry.id   c23b939154c570045048c77b7b29aa47
#
_cell.length_a   1.000
_cell.length_b   1.000
_cell.length_c   1.000
_cell.angle_alpha   90.00
_cell.angle_beta   90.00
_cell.angle_gamma   90.00
#
_symmetry.space_group_name_H-M   'P 1'
#
loop_
_entity.id
_entity.type
_entity.pdbx_description
1 polymer ?
#
loop_
_entity_poly.entity_id
_entity_poly.type
_entity_poly.pdbx_seq_one_letter_code
_entity_poly.pdbx_strand_id
1 'polypeptide(L)'
;MYSINYTNRFYKDLKRCKKRGLDIQLIQNAVALLASTGTLPAQYHPHKLINQKIETWECHIQPDWLMTWEQNDTELTLLFLQTGTHSDIF
;
A
#
# COMPACT_ATOMS: atom_id res chain seq x y z
N MET A 1 -13.23 2.30 -11.13
CA MET A 1 -12.91 2.23 -9.70
C MET A 1 -12.45 0.82 -9.35
N TYR A 2 -11.43 0.70 -8.53
CA TYR A 2 -10.85 -0.59 -8.15
C TYR A 2 -11.53 -1.17 -6.93
N SER A 3 -11.72 -2.50 -6.92
CA SER A 3 -12.14 -3.22 -5.73
C SER A 3 -10.94 -3.40 -4.79
N ILE A 4 -11.17 -3.22 -3.48
CA ILE A 4 -10.12 -3.24 -2.49
C ILE A 4 -10.21 -4.52 -1.65
N ASN A 5 -9.06 -5.18 -1.49
CA ASN A 5 -8.91 -6.32 -0.57
C ASN A 5 -7.66 -6.12 0.26
N TYR A 6 -7.66 -6.68 1.47
CA TYR A 6 -6.55 -6.59 2.41
C TYR A 6 -6.15 -7.98 2.87
N THR A 7 -4.83 -8.24 2.98
CA THR A 7 -4.35 -9.46 3.60
C THR A 7 -4.49 -9.39 5.12
N ASN A 8 -4.49 -10.54 5.78
CA ASN A 8 -4.44 -10.57 7.25
C ASN A 8 -3.18 -9.91 7.78
N ARG A 9 -2.06 -10.04 7.06
CA ARG A 9 -0.81 -9.38 7.39
C ARG A 9 -0.99 -7.87 7.40
N PHE A 10 -1.69 -7.32 6.40
CA PHE A 10 -1.91 -5.89 6.30
C PHE A 10 -2.69 -5.36 7.50
N TYR A 11 -3.74 -6.06 7.93
CA TYR A 11 -4.51 -5.67 9.11
C TYR A 11 -3.64 -5.64 10.37
N LYS A 12 -2.79 -6.66 10.55
CA LYS A 12 -1.87 -6.70 11.70
C LYS A 12 -0.86 -5.56 11.64
N ASP A 13 -0.38 -5.27 10.44
CA ASP A 13 0.58 -4.17 10.23
C ASP A 13 -0.07 -2.82 10.56
N LEU A 14 -1.32 -2.60 10.16
CA LEU A 14 -2.05 -1.38 10.50
C LEU A 14 -2.17 -1.18 12.00
N LYS A 15 -2.50 -2.25 12.74
CA LYS A 15 -2.59 -2.18 14.19
C LYS A 15 -1.25 -1.77 14.81
N ARG A 16 -0.15 -2.34 14.31
CA ARG A 16 1.19 -2.00 14.78
C ARG A 16 1.52 -0.53 14.51
N CYS A 17 1.22 -0.06 13.30
CA CYS A 17 1.44 1.34 12.93
C CYS A 17 0.65 2.28 13.82
N LYS A 18 -0.60 1.95 14.10
CA LYS A 18 -1.45 2.77 14.98
C LYS A 18 -0.89 2.83 16.40
N LYS A 19 -0.40 1.70 16.92
CA LYS A 19 0.24 1.66 18.25
C LYS A 19 1.50 2.50 18.32
N ARG A 20 2.21 2.63 17.21
CA ARG A 20 3.41 3.48 17.12
C ARG A 20 3.08 4.97 16.98
N GLY A 21 1.80 5.32 16.94
CA GLY A 21 1.39 6.72 16.84
C GLY A 21 1.32 7.25 15.42
N LEU A 22 1.39 6.41 14.40
CA LEU A 22 1.27 6.85 13.01
C LEU A 22 -0.18 7.23 12.69
N ASP A 23 -0.35 8.25 11.87
CA ASP A 23 -1.68 8.74 11.49
C ASP A 23 -2.27 7.85 10.39
N ILE A 24 -3.19 6.97 10.78
CA ILE A 24 -3.83 6.03 9.86
C ILE A 24 -4.61 6.74 8.75
N GLN A 25 -5.05 7.98 8.96
CA GLN A 25 -5.72 8.75 7.90
C GLN A 25 -4.82 8.92 6.66
N LEU A 26 -3.51 9.02 6.87
CA LEU A 26 -2.57 9.17 5.76
C LEU A 26 -2.58 7.96 4.83
N ILE A 27 -2.59 6.75 5.39
CA ILE A 27 -2.65 5.53 4.58
C ILE A 27 -4.03 5.35 3.95
N GLN A 28 -5.09 5.71 4.65
CA GLN A 28 -6.45 5.67 4.12
C GLN A 28 -6.59 6.59 2.89
N ASN A 29 -5.96 7.76 2.93
CA ASN A 29 -5.96 8.68 1.79
C ASN A 29 -5.28 8.06 0.57
N ALA A 30 -4.15 7.39 0.76
CA ALA A 30 -3.43 6.71 -0.33
C ALA A 30 -4.28 5.58 -0.92
N VAL A 31 -4.91 4.77 -0.08
CA VAL A 31 -5.79 3.68 -0.52
C VAL A 31 -6.97 4.24 -1.33
N ALA A 32 -7.56 5.34 -0.89
CA ALA A 32 -8.68 5.96 -1.59
C ALA A 32 -8.28 6.48 -2.98
N LEU A 33 -7.09 7.08 -3.10
CA LEU A 33 -6.57 7.53 -4.39
C LEU A 33 -6.37 6.37 -5.35
N LEU A 34 -5.75 5.29 -4.87
CA LEU A 34 -5.55 4.09 -5.69
C LEU A 34 -6.88 3.48 -6.12
N ALA A 35 -7.85 3.43 -5.23
CA ALA A 35 -9.16 2.86 -5.54
C ALA A 35 -9.87 3.66 -6.63
N SER A 36 -9.76 4.98 -6.63
CA SER A 36 -10.43 5.81 -7.62
C SER A 36 -9.68 5.92 -8.94
N THR A 37 -8.35 5.92 -8.94
CA THR A 37 -7.57 6.22 -10.15
C THR A 37 -6.61 5.13 -10.59
N GLY A 38 -6.25 4.21 -9.71
CA GLY A 38 -5.23 3.20 -9.99
C GLY A 38 -3.81 3.72 -9.94
N THR A 39 -3.61 4.97 -9.53
CA THR A 39 -2.29 5.62 -9.48
C THR A 39 -2.15 6.45 -8.22
N LEU A 40 -0.90 6.81 -7.89
CA LEU A 40 -0.59 7.71 -6.78
C LEU A 40 0.22 8.90 -7.29
N PRO A 41 0.03 10.11 -6.70
CA PRO A 41 0.88 11.25 -6.99
C PRO A 41 2.36 10.98 -6.71
N ALA A 42 3.24 11.72 -7.38
CA ALA A 42 4.68 11.56 -7.26
C ALA A 42 5.21 11.67 -5.83
N GLN A 43 4.53 12.43 -4.97
CA GLN A 43 4.93 12.60 -3.57
C GLN A 43 4.96 11.28 -2.78
N TYR A 44 4.20 10.28 -3.23
CA TYR A 44 4.21 8.94 -2.61
C TYR A 44 5.33 8.06 -3.14
N HIS A 45 6.10 8.52 -4.12
CA HIS A 45 7.17 7.74 -4.76
C HIS A 45 6.72 6.33 -5.16
N PRO A 46 5.59 6.17 -5.88
CA PRO A 46 5.13 4.84 -6.25
C PRO A 46 6.08 4.22 -7.27
N HIS A 47 6.39 2.94 -7.08
CA HIS A 47 7.21 2.22 -8.06
C HIS A 47 6.84 0.73 -8.06
N LYS A 48 6.96 0.13 -9.24
CA LYS A 48 6.68 -1.28 -9.42
C LYS A 48 7.91 -2.09 -9.00
N LEU A 49 7.66 -3.14 -8.21
CA LEU A 49 8.73 -4.06 -7.83
C LEU A 49 9.04 -5.00 -9.00
N ILE A 50 10.34 -5.24 -9.22
CA ILE A 50 10.79 -6.12 -10.31
C ILE A 50 10.83 -7.57 -9.84
N ASN A 51 10.82 -8.51 -10.82
CA ASN A 51 10.90 -9.95 -10.58
C ASN A 51 9.74 -10.52 -9.77
N GLN A 52 8.56 -9.90 -9.85
CA GLN A 52 7.33 -10.41 -9.24
C GLN A 52 6.47 -11.08 -10.31
N LYS A 53 5.87 -12.21 -9.98
CA LYS A 53 4.95 -12.92 -10.88
C LYS A 53 3.67 -12.12 -11.09
N ILE A 54 3.23 -11.41 -10.08
CA ILE A 54 2.04 -10.57 -10.11
C ILE A 54 2.50 -9.12 -9.98
N GLU A 55 1.87 -8.20 -10.71
CA GLU A 55 2.22 -6.78 -10.64
C GLU A 55 2.10 -6.29 -9.21
N THR A 56 3.24 -5.99 -8.60
CA THR A 56 3.36 -5.58 -7.21
C THR A 56 4.01 -4.22 -7.13
N TRP A 57 3.45 -3.36 -6.30
CA TRP A 57 3.88 -1.96 -6.16
C TRP A 57 4.27 -1.65 -4.73
N GLU A 58 5.09 -0.63 -4.57
CA GLU A 58 5.48 -0.07 -3.28
C GLU A 58 5.39 1.45 -3.34
N CYS A 59 4.99 2.07 -2.25
CA CYS A 59 5.01 3.53 -2.13
C CYS A 59 5.44 3.94 -0.73
N HIS A 60 5.68 5.24 -0.55
CA HIS A 60 6.00 5.85 0.73
C HIS A 60 4.79 6.67 1.21
N ILE A 61 4.19 6.27 2.33
CA ILE A 61 3.18 7.08 3.01
C ILE A 61 3.86 8.24 3.71
N GLN A 62 5.01 7.94 4.35
CA GLN A 62 5.96 8.90 4.92
C GLN A 62 7.37 8.36 4.63
N PRO A 63 8.46 9.12 4.86
CA PRO A 63 9.80 8.68 4.44
C PRO A 63 10.20 7.28 4.87
N ASP A 64 9.83 6.85 6.08
CA ASP A 64 10.10 5.48 6.54
C ASP A 64 8.80 4.73 6.87
N TRP A 65 7.73 5.03 6.14
CA TRP A 65 6.47 4.31 6.26
C TRP A 65 6.03 3.89 4.86
N LEU A 66 6.20 2.61 4.57
CA LEU A 66 5.96 2.02 3.25
C LEU A 66 4.62 1.28 3.21
N MET A 67 4.11 1.11 2.00
CA MET A 67 2.93 0.28 1.73
C MET A 67 3.17 -0.48 0.44
N THR A 68 2.83 -1.78 0.43
CA THR A 68 2.93 -2.62 -0.76
C THR A 68 1.55 -3.18 -1.13
N TRP A 69 1.32 -3.34 -2.44
CA TRP A 69 0.06 -3.90 -2.92
C TRP A 69 0.25 -4.58 -4.27
N GLU A 70 -0.66 -5.51 -4.59
CA GLU A 70 -0.80 -6.10 -5.91
C GLU A 70 -1.91 -5.37 -6.65
N GLN A 71 -1.72 -5.16 -7.94
CA GLN A 71 -2.66 -4.42 -8.77
C GLN A 71 -2.95 -5.17 -10.06
N ASN A 72 -4.24 -5.36 -10.37
CA ASN A 72 -4.70 -5.94 -11.61
C ASN A 72 -5.58 -4.92 -12.33
N ASP A 73 -5.02 -4.30 -13.39
CA ASP A 73 -5.72 -3.25 -14.14
C ASP A 73 -6.79 -3.80 -15.07
N THR A 74 -6.73 -5.09 -15.41
CA THR A 74 -7.76 -5.74 -16.25
C THR A 74 -9.01 -6.02 -15.43
N GLU A 75 -8.85 -6.58 -14.23
CA GLU A 75 -9.97 -6.90 -13.34
C GLU A 75 -10.33 -5.75 -12.40
N LEU A 76 -9.53 -4.68 -12.38
CA LEU A 76 -9.69 -3.52 -11.52
C LEU A 76 -9.72 -3.92 -10.03
N THR A 77 -8.69 -4.65 -9.59
CA THR A 77 -8.56 -5.10 -8.21
C THR A 77 -7.24 -4.66 -7.60
N LEU A 78 -7.28 -4.38 -6.31
CA LEU A 78 -6.12 -4.06 -5.48
C LEU A 78 -6.10 -5.00 -4.29
N LEU A 79 -4.95 -5.56 -3.97
CA LEU A 79 -4.75 -6.36 -2.76
C LEU A 79 -3.60 -5.75 -1.97
N PHE A 80 -3.90 -5.18 -0.81
CA PHE A 80 -2.89 -4.56 0.05
C PHE A 80 -2.21 -5.63 0.89
N LEU A 81 -0.88 -5.70 0.80
CA LEU A 81 -0.08 -6.81 1.32
C LEU A 81 0.55 -6.51 2.67
N GLN A 82 1.25 -5.39 2.79
CA GLN A 82 2.06 -5.03 3.95
C GLN A 82 2.14 -3.52 4.09
N THR A 83 2.34 -3.05 5.33
CA THR A 83 2.71 -1.67 5.60
C THR A 83 3.58 -1.61 6.85
N GLY A 84 4.53 -0.68 6.89
CA GLY A 84 5.45 -0.52 8.00
C GLY A 84 6.73 0.16 7.58
N THR A 85 7.74 0.11 8.45
CA THR A 85 9.07 0.65 8.14
C THR A 85 9.81 -0.29 7.20
N HIS A 86 10.97 0.16 6.67
CA HIS A 86 11.85 -0.71 5.89
C HIS A 86 12.21 -1.98 6.69
N SER A 87 12.48 -1.84 7.99
CA SER A 87 12.83 -2.98 8.84
C SER A 87 11.67 -3.95 9.02
N ASP A 88 10.42 -3.47 9.00
CA ASP A 88 9.24 -4.32 9.13
C ASP A 88 9.00 -5.16 7.86
N ILE A 89 9.34 -4.61 6.69
CA ILE A 89 9.02 -5.21 5.40
C ILE A 89 10.19 -6.01 4.82
N PHE A 90 11.41 -5.52 5.01
CA PHE A 90 12.62 -6.13 4.44
C PHE A 90 13.61 -6.62 5.54
#